data_be9475a59061f6a67384b4542dc0de82
#
_entry.id   be9475a59061f6a67384b4542dc0de82
#
_cell.length_a   1.000
_cell.length_b   1.000
_cell.length_c   1.000
_cell.angle_alpha   90.00
_cell.angle_beta   90.00
_cell.angle_gamma   90.00
#
_symmetry.space_group_name_H-M   'P 1'
#
loop_
_entity.id
_entity.type
_entity.pdbx_description
1 polymer ?
#
loop_
_entity_poly.entity_id
_entity_poly.type
_entity_poly.pdbx_seq_one_letter_code
_entity_poly.pdbx_strand_id
1 'polypeptide(L)'
;MARNAELEDRITKFAARCVKVCEALQPKRVGSMNFSDQLFRSSTGVAANYAEATQAESRKDFVHKLKIALKELTESRTWLKIIAEAGYVGKTSLVALISESDELMRILSSSVITARKGLTDA
;
A
#
# COMPACT_ATOMS: atom_id res chain seq x y z
N MET A 1 16.62 5.94 12.67
CA MET A 1 16.52 4.71 11.87
C MET A 1 16.96 4.97 10.43
N ALA A 2 17.61 4.01 9.86
CA ALA A 2 18.06 4.15 8.49
C ALA A 2 16.85 4.20 7.54
N ARG A 3 16.84 5.19 6.67
CA ARG A 3 15.81 5.33 5.64
C ARG A 3 16.10 4.37 4.51
N ASN A 4 15.12 3.57 4.13
CA ASN A 4 15.23 2.69 2.97
C ASN A 4 14.67 3.41 1.75
N ALA A 5 15.55 4.11 1.02
CA ALA A 5 15.17 4.90 -0.15
C ALA A 5 14.59 4.04 -1.28
N GLU A 6 15.09 2.82 -1.43
CA GLU A 6 14.60 1.89 -2.45
C GLU A 6 13.16 1.46 -2.15
N LEU A 7 12.87 1.12 -0.90
CA LEU A 7 11.52 0.73 -0.50
C LEU A 7 10.55 1.90 -0.62
N GLU A 8 10.98 3.09 -0.21
CA GLU A 8 10.16 4.30 -0.35
C GLU A 8 9.81 4.54 -1.82
N ASP A 9 10.77 4.38 -2.72
CA ASP A 9 10.57 4.55 -4.15
C ASP A 9 9.58 3.50 -4.71
N ARG A 10 9.73 2.24 -4.30
CA ARG A 10 8.82 1.17 -4.71
C ARG A 10 7.39 1.45 -4.27
N ILE A 11 7.22 1.91 -3.04
CA ILE A 11 5.89 2.24 -2.49
C ILE A 11 5.28 3.41 -3.26
N THR A 12 6.08 4.43 -3.55
CA THR A 12 5.63 5.59 -4.33
C THR A 12 5.17 5.16 -5.73
N LYS A 13 5.94 4.30 -6.38
CA LYS A 13 5.60 3.77 -7.71
C LYS A 13 4.33 2.92 -7.66
N PHE A 14 4.19 2.11 -6.62
CA PHE A 14 2.97 1.32 -6.40
C PHE A 14 1.76 2.24 -6.30
N ALA A 15 1.84 3.28 -5.47
CA ALA A 15 0.74 4.24 -5.31
C ALA A 15 0.40 4.93 -6.64
N ALA A 16 1.42 5.36 -7.39
CA ALA A 16 1.21 6.00 -8.69
C ALA A 16 0.53 5.06 -9.68
N ARG A 17 0.90 3.77 -9.68
CA ARG A 17 0.25 2.77 -10.53
C ARG A 17 -1.20 2.56 -10.13
N CYS A 18 -1.50 2.60 -8.84
CA CYS A 18 -2.89 2.52 -8.37
C CYS A 18 -3.71 3.73 -8.83
N VAL A 19 -3.12 4.92 -8.83
CA VAL A 19 -3.77 6.13 -9.35
C VAL A 19 -4.13 5.95 -10.83
N LYS A 20 -3.23 5.32 -11.60
CA LYS A 20 -3.51 5.02 -13.02
C LYS A 20 -4.67 4.04 -13.18
N VAL A 21 -4.81 3.08 -12.28
CA VAL A 21 -5.97 2.18 -12.26
C VAL A 21 -7.24 2.99 -12.02
N CYS A 22 -7.22 3.93 -11.08
CA CYS A 22 -8.36 4.80 -10.79
C CYS A 22 -8.78 5.57 -12.05
N GLU A 23 -7.81 6.09 -12.79
CA GLU A 23 -8.09 6.82 -14.04
C GLU A 23 -8.74 5.93 -15.11
N ALA A 24 -8.44 4.64 -15.11
CA ALA A 24 -8.96 3.69 -16.08
C ALA A 24 -10.38 3.22 -15.77
N LEU A 25 -10.89 3.47 -14.56
CA LEU A 25 -12.23 3.05 -14.17
C LEU A 25 -13.29 3.90 -14.87
N GLN A 26 -14.27 3.22 -15.50
CA GLN A 26 -15.33 3.89 -16.24
C GLN A 26 -16.35 4.49 -15.25
N PRO A 27 -16.53 5.82 -15.22
CA PRO A 27 -17.42 6.45 -14.22
C PRO A 27 -18.86 5.94 -14.22
N LYS A 28 -19.35 5.48 -15.36
CA LYS A 28 -20.74 5.02 -15.51
C LYS A 28 -21.00 3.62 -14.99
N ARG A 29 -19.94 2.85 -14.72
CA ARG A 29 -20.10 1.50 -14.18
C ARG A 29 -20.44 1.56 -12.70
N VAL A 30 -21.32 0.67 -12.25
CA VAL A 30 -21.72 0.57 -10.85
C VAL A 30 -20.47 0.41 -9.96
N GLY A 31 -20.36 1.25 -8.95
CA GLY A 31 -19.28 1.15 -7.98
C GLY A 31 -17.95 1.75 -8.39
N SER A 32 -17.77 2.14 -9.68
CA SER A 32 -16.49 2.66 -10.16
C SER A 32 -15.97 3.83 -9.35
N MET A 33 -16.85 4.78 -9.01
CA MET A 33 -16.44 5.95 -8.23
C MET A 33 -16.02 5.54 -6.81
N ASN A 34 -16.74 4.59 -6.21
CA ASN A 34 -16.39 4.07 -4.89
C ASN A 34 -15.05 3.36 -4.90
N PHE A 35 -14.81 2.51 -5.90
CA PHE A 35 -13.52 1.81 -6.03
C PHE A 35 -12.40 2.81 -6.26
N SER A 36 -12.63 3.81 -7.10
CA SER A 36 -11.66 4.85 -7.38
C SER A 36 -11.28 5.60 -6.10
N ASP A 37 -12.27 6.07 -5.34
CA ASP A 37 -12.03 6.80 -4.09
C ASP A 37 -11.29 5.96 -3.06
N GLN A 38 -11.73 4.70 -2.86
CA GLN A 38 -11.13 3.82 -1.87
C GLN A 38 -9.71 3.40 -2.24
N LEU A 39 -9.49 3.06 -3.50
CA LEU A 39 -8.14 2.68 -3.96
C LEU A 39 -7.20 3.88 -3.93
N PHE A 40 -7.64 5.03 -4.38
CA PHE A 40 -6.85 6.27 -4.34
C PHE A 40 -6.42 6.56 -2.90
N ARG A 41 -7.38 6.58 -1.98
CA ARG A 41 -7.13 6.87 -0.56
C ARG A 41 -6.17 5.87 0.06
N SER A 42 -6.44 4.59 -0.10
CA SER A 42 -5.63 3.55 0.54
C SER A 42 -4.22 3.48 -0.04
N SER A 43 -4.07 3.56 -1.35
CA SER A 43 -2.76 3.45 -1.99
C SER A 43 -1.86 4.64 -1.68
N THR A 44 -2.40 5.85 -1.72
CA THR A 44 -1.64 7.04 -1.33
C THR A 44 -1.36 7.05 0.17
N GLY A 45 -2.26 6.45 0.96
CA GLY A 45 -2.09 6.27 2.40
C GLY A 45 -0.90 5.37 2.74
N VAL A 46 -0.63 4.35 1.93
CA VAL A 46 0.58 3.50 2.12
C VAL A 46 1.83 4.38 2.06
N ALA A 47 1.94 5.17 1.00
CA ALA A 47 3.11 6.02 0.78
C ALA A 47 3.25 7.08 1.87
N ALA A 48 2.16 7.74 2.23
CA ALA A 48 2.18 8.80 3.25
C ALA A 48 2.58 8.25 4.61
N ASN A 49 1.99 7.13 5.03
CA ASN A 49 2.30 6.53 6.33
C ASN A 49 3.71 5.97 6.39
N TYR A 50 4.20 5.39 5.30
CA TYR A 50 5.57 4.92 5.25
C TYR A 50 6.56 6.10 5.37
N ALA A 51 6.29 7.20 4.66
CA ALA A 51 7.12 8.40 4.76
C ALA A 51 7.13 8.94 6.19
N GLU A 52 5.98 8.97 6.86
CA GLU A 52 5.90 9.39 8.26
C GLU A 52 6.67 8.44 9.18
N ALA A 53 6.64 7.13 8.88
CA ALA A 53 7.40 6.16 9.65
C ALA A 53 8.90 6.46 9.61
N THR A 54 9.43 6.87 8.44
CA THR A 54 10.85 7.19 8.30
C THR A 54 11.25 8.43 9.11
N GLN A 55 10.29 9.24 9.53
CA GLN A 55 10.50 10.44 10.33
C GLN A 55 10.02 10.25 11.77
N ALA A 56 9.76 9.02 12.18
CA ALA A 56 9.22 8.72 13.50
C ALA A 56 10.16 9.20 14.64
N GLU A 57 9.57 9.72 15.71
CA GLU A 57 10.32 10.22 16.86
C GLU A 57 10.81 9.11 17.79
N SER A 58 10.21 7.93 17.68
CA SER A 58 10.55 6.79 18.52
C SER A 58 10.35 5.50 17.76
N ARG A 59 10.91 4.41 18.29
CA ARG A 59 10.68 3.07 17.71
C ARG A 59 9.20 2.69 17.81
N LYS A 60 8.55 3.04 18.89
CA LYS A 60 7.12 2.79 19.09
C LYS A 60 6.29 3.49 18.02
N ASP A 61 6.59 4.76 17.74
CA ASP A 61 5.91 5.53 16.69
C ASP A 61 6.20 4.93 15.31
N PHE A 62 7.44 4.51 15.08
CA PHE A 62 7.84 3.84 13.84
C PHE A 62 6.99 2.59 13.59
N VAL A 63 6.89 1.71 14.58
CA VAL A 63 6.07 0.49 14.50
C VAL A 63 4.61 0.83 14.20
N HIS A 64 4.08 1.82 14.91
CA HIS A 64 2.70 2.25 14.73
C HIS A 64 2.44 2.72 13.28
N LYS A 65 3.31 3.55 12.74
CA LYS A 65 3.17 4.06 11.37
C LYS A 65 3.35 2.97 10.33
N LEU A 66 4.27 2.03 10.56
CA LEU A 66 4.44 0.87 9.67
C LEU A 66 3.18 0.00 9.64
N LYS A 67 2.55 -0.20 10.79
CA LYS A 67 1.32 -0.99 10.87
C LYS A 67 0.18 -0.32 10.12
N ILE A 68 0.08 0.99 10.18
CA ILE A 68 -0.93 1.73 9.42
C ILE A 68 -0.66 1.58 7.92
N ALA A 69 0.60 1.73 7.50
CA ALA A 69 0.99 1.55 6.10
C ALA A 69 0.63 0.14 5.60
N LEU A 70 0.92 -0.88 6.41
CA LEU A 70 0.60 -2.28 6.08
C LEU A 70 -0.91 -2.48 5.95
N LYS A 71 -1.69 -1.90 6.83
CA LYS A 71 -3.16 -1.97 6.79
C LYS A 71 -3.69 -1.33 5.51
N GLU A 72 -3.20 -0.14 5.16
CA GLU A 72 -3.60 0.55 3.94
C GLU A 72 -3.20 -0.25 2.68
N LEU A 73 -2.05 -0.89 2.71
CA LEU A 73 -1.58 -1.73 1.62
C LEU A 73 -2.48 -2.96 1.43
N THR A 74 -2.87 -3.59 2.53
CA THR A 74 -3.78 -4.73 2.51
C THR A 74 -5.13 -4.33 1.90
N GLU A 75 -5.62 -3.17 2.28
CA GLU A 75 -6.86 -2.61 1.73
C GLU A 75 -6.73 -2.36 0.23
N SER A 76 -5.62 -1.73 -0.20
CA SER A 76 -5.36 -1.47 -1.62
C SER A 76 -5.36 -2.76 -2.44
N ARG A 77 -4.69 -3.79 -1.94
CA ARG A 77 -4.64 -5.10 -2.58
C ARG A 77 -6.04 -5.68 -2.75
N THR A 78 -6.87 -5.56 -1.73
CA THR A 78 -8.24 -6.05 -1.77
C THR A 78 -9.05 -5.35 -2.87
N TRP A 79 -8.97 -4.03 -2.95
CA TRP A 79 -9.65 -3.27 -4.01
C TRP A 79 -9.16 -3.67 -5.39
N LEU A 80 -7.85 -3.83 -5.59
CA LEU A 80 -7.28 -4.27 -6.87
C LEU A 80 -7.81 -5.63 -7.28
N LYS A 81 -7.91 -6.57 -6.34
CA LYS A 81 -8.42 -7.91 -6.61
C LYS A 81 -9.90 -7.88 -7.00
N ILE A 82 -10.69 -7.07 -6.31
CA ILE A 82 -12.11 -6.94 -6.65
C ILE A 82 -12.27 -6.32 -8.04
N ILE A 83 -11.52 -5.27 -8.33
CA ILE A 83 -11.55 -4.60 -9.62
C ILE A 83 -11.21 -5.57 -10.75
N ALA A 84 -10.19 -6.40 -10.53
CA ALA A 84 -9.76 -7.40 -11.51
C ALA A 84 -10.81 -8.48 -11.71
N GLU A 85 -11.31 -9.07 -10.62
CA GLU A 85 -12.29 -10.16 -10.69
C GLU A 85 -13.63 -9.70 -11.28
N ALA A 86 -14.04 -8.48 -11.00
CA ALA A 86 -15.27 -7.92 -11.53
C ALA A 86 -15.13 -7.43 -12.98
N GLY A 87 -13.91 -7.41 -13.52
CA GLY A 87 -13.67 -7.04 -14.91
C GLY A 87 -13.78 -5.56 -15.22
N TYR A 88 -13.58 -4.70 -14.22
CA TYR A 88 -13.59 -3.25 -14.45
C TYR A 88 -12.38 -2.79 -15.25
N VAL A 89 -11.25 -3.45 -15.04
CA VAL A 89 -9.99 -3.23 -15.77
C VAL A 89 -9.45 -4.61 -16.11
N GLY A 90 -8.79 -4.75 -17.24
CA GLY A 90 -8.26 -6.06 -17.68
C GLY A 90 -7.39 -6.70 -16.62
N LYS A 91 -7.64 -7.98 -16.31
CA LYS A 91 -6.89 -8.75 -15.32
C LYS A 91 -5.38 -8.70 -15.58
N THR A 92 -4.99 -8.84 -16.85
CA THR A 92 -3.57 -8.83 -17.23
C THR A 92 -2.86 -7.57 -16.77
N SER A 93 -3.56 -6.42 -16.83
CA SER A 93 -3.01 -5.14 -16.41
C SER A 93 -2.77 -5.07 -14.91
N LEU A 94 -3.52 -5.85 -14.12
CA LEU A 94 -3.47 -5.80 -12.65
C LEU A 94 -2.61 -6.89 -12.02
N VAL A 95 -2.29 -7.96 -12.74
CA VAL A 95 -1.53 -9.10 -12.19
C VAL A 95 -0.20 -8.64 -11.59
N ALA A 96 0.57 -7.85 -12.33
CA ALA A 96 1.87 -7.38 -11.85
C ALA A 96 1.72 -6.45 -10.64
N LEU A 97 0.70 -5.61 -10.65
CA LEU A 97 0.46 -4.66 -9.54
C LEU A 97 0.02 -5.38 -8.27
N ILE A 98 -0.84 -6.39 -8.40
CA ILE A 98 -1.26 -7.22 -7.26
C ILE A 98 -0.05 -7.99 -6.72
N SER A 99 0.78 -8.53 -7.59
CA SER A 99 2.02 -9.23 -7.19
C SER A 99 2.96 -8.30 -6.44
N GLU A 100 3.10 -7.06 -6.88
CA GLU A 100 3.92 -6.07 -6.18
C GLU A 100 3.33 -5.78 -4.79
N SER A 101 2.01 -5.67 -4.67
CA SER A 101 1.37 -5.47 -3.36
C SER A 101 1.68 -6.63 -2.41
N ASP A 102 1.67 -7.87 -2.90
CA ASP A 102 2.00 -9.05 -2.10
C ASP A 102 3.43 -8.98 -1.56
N GLU A 103 4.37 -8.59 -2.41
CA GLU A 103 5.76 -8.48 -2.02
C GLU A 103 5.98 -7.35 -1.01
N LEU A 104 5.38 -6.19 -1.26
CA LEU A 104 5.47 -5.06 -0.33
C LEU A 104 4.85 -5.41 1.03
N MET A 105 3.75 -6.17 1.05
CA MET A 105 3.15 -6.64 2.30
C MET A 105 4.12 -7.52 3.10
N ARG A 106 4.82 -8.43 2.42
CA ARG A 106 5.82 -9.27 3.08
C ARG A 106 6.96 -8.44 3.67
N ILE A 107 7.44 -7.46 2.92
CA ILE A 107 8.52 -6.58 3.37
C ILE A 107 8.09 -5.76 4.58
N LEU A 108 6.92 -5.13 4.53
CA LEU A 108 6.41 -4.32 5.65
C LEU A 108 6.12 -5.18 6.88
N SER A 109 5.56 -6.38 6.69
CA SER A 109 5.32 -7.31 7.80
C SER A 109 6.63 -7.69 8.49
N SER A 110 7.67 -8.01 7.72
CA SER A 110 9.00 -8.29 8.26
C SER A 110 9.57 -7.11 9.05
N SER A 111 9.40 -5.91 8.51
CA SER A 111 9.88 -4.68 9.15
C SER A 111 9.18 -4.45 10.49
N VAL A 112 7.87 -4.70 10.56
CA VAL A 112 7.09 -4.59 11.81
C VAL A 112 7.62 -5.58 12.85
N ILE A 113 7.82 -6.84 12.45
CA ILE A 113 8.31 -7.89 13.36
C ILE A 113 9.69 -7.51 13.92
N THR A 114 10.61 -7.11 13.06
CA THR A 114 11.96 -6.72 13.45
C THR A 114 11.95 -5.52 14.41
N ALA A 115 11.16 -4.50 14.09
CA ALA A 115 11.08 -3.30 14.91
C ALA A 115 10.44 -3.58 16.27
N ARG A 116 9.45 -4.47 16.33
CA ARG A 116 8.81 -4.90 17.60
C ARG A 116 9.78 -5.64 18.50
N LYS A 117 10.65 -6.48 17.93
CA LYS A 117 11.69 -7.16 18.70
C LYS A 117 12.59 -6.16 19.41
N GLY A 118 12.96 -5.08 18.72
CA GLY A 118 13.74 -4.01 19.33
C GLY A 118 13.06 -3.38 20.55
N LEU A 119 11.74 -3.27 20.53
CA LEU A 119 10.96 -2.76 21.67
C LEU A 119 10.94 -3.76 22.83
N THR A 120 10.78 -5.03 22.51
CA THR A 120 10.71 -6.09 23.53
C THR A 120 12.06 -6.31 24.22
N ASP A 121 13.15 -6.21 23.45
CA ASP A 121 14.51 -6.45 23.94
C ASP A 121 15.12 -5.24 24.64
N ALA A 122 14.48 -4.08 24.52
CA ALA A 122 14.93 -2.87 25.20
C ALA A 122 14.47 -2.86 26.67
#